data_9bb56a66bacacc0222e1568a2e5e92ad
#
_entry.id   9bb56a66bacacc0222e1568a2e5e92ad
#
_cell.length_a   1.000
_cell.length_b   1.000
_cell.length_c   1.000
_cell.angle_alpha   90.00
_cell.angle_beta   90.00
_cell.angle_gamma   90.00
#
_symmetry.space_group_name_H-M   'P 1'
#
loop_
_entity.id
_entity.type
_entity.pdbx_description
1 polymer ?
#
loop_
_entity_poly.entity_id
_entity_poly.type
_entity_poly.pdbx_seq_one_letter_code
_entity_poly.pdbx_strand_id
1 'polypeptide(L)'
;RIKKFDFNKEYTHVKSYWRKYVKEDNGLELKEPTNSYEEKIQDIYRRSILLFPLLTNQTTGGVIAAPEVDEELTQCGRYGYCWPRDAIFIAKALDILKMTKETEKFYSNFCRMTQSKNGMWEQRFYTDGKLAPCWGYQVDETASVVYGVYSHYEYTKNEEFLKANLHMCEKAIDFLKKYVKDILEKTGIYHVSYDLWEMYEGIHLYSLASIFSAFDSMIKIYGVLGKNISDFENNRLKEEKISKSIDEMSNLKIEIKKYIDENLYDENRKSYVRNADDKRIDISLLGAVVPFKVFSPKEKRVLNTVENINLTIRTYTGGYQRFEYDHYRNGAPWPIANLWMTLYYLENGEKKKAKETFDFVLKTAGKHSFLGEQIDNNTLKPNWVIGLGWSHAMFVIVLEKLNKM
;
A
#
# COMPACT_ATOMS: atom_id res chain seq x y z
N ARG A 1 2.84 40.31 -19.38
CA ARG A 1 2.47 38.93 -19.76
C ARG A 1 0.98 38.65 -19.64
N ILE A 2 0.28 39.17 -18.65
CA ILE A 2 -1.16 38.95 -18.42
C ILE A 2 -2.04 39.51 -19.55
N LYS A 3 -1.62 40.56 -20.22
CA LYS A 3 -2.37 41.19 -21.33
C LYS A 3 -2.52 40.32 -22.60
N LYS A 4 -1.85 39.17 -22.69
CA LYS A 4 -1.93 38.23 -23.82
C LYS A 4 -2.55 36.89 -23.43
N PHE A 5 -3.15 36.77 -22.23
CA PHE A 5 -3.76 35.54 -21.77
C PHE A 5 -5.17 35.42 -22.35
N ASP A 6 -5.40 34.44 -23.18
CA ASP A 6 -6.70 34.07 -23.71
C ASP A 6 -7.29 32.92 -22.90
N PHE A 7 -8.19 33.24 -21.98
CA PHE A 7 -8.83 32.27 -21.10
C PHE A 7 -9.52 31.14 -21.87
N ASN A 8 -10.26 31.46 -22.92
CA ASN A 8 -11.03 30.45 -23.66
C ASN A 8 -10.10 29.44 -24.37
N LYS A 9 -9.02 29.96 -24.95
CA LYS A 9 -8.00 29.14 -25.58
C LYS A 9 -7.33 28.19 -24.57
N GLU A 10 -6.89 28.74 -23.45
CA GLU A 10 -6.23 27.95 -22.41
C GLU A 10 -7.20 26.96 -21.74
N TYR A 11 -8.44 27.37 -21.47
CA TYR A 11 -9.48 26.46 -20.96
C TYR A 11 -9.73 25.29 -21.92
N THR A 12 -9.84 25.57 -23.22
CA THR A 12 -10.06 24.55 -24.24
C THR A 12 -8.84 23.59 -24.35
N HIS A 13 -7.64 24.14 -24.26
CA HIS A 13 -6.40 23.38 -24.25
C HIS A 13 -6.31 22.43 -23.06
N VAL A 14 -6.47 22.95 -21.83
CA VAL A 14 -6.46 22.15 -20.59
C VAL A 14 -7.55 21.08 -20.61
N LYS A 15 -8.77 21.45 -21.04
CA LYS A 15 -9.88 20.50 -21.16
C LYS A 15 -9.59 19.38 -22.16
N SER A 16 -9.01 19.73 -23.29
CA SER A 16 -8.61 18.74 -24.31
C SER A 16 -7.48 17.83 -23.81
N TYR A 17 -6.48 18.39 -23.11
CA TYR A 17 -5.39 17.64 -22.50
C TYR A 17 -5.93 16.57 -21.54
N TRP A 18 -6.74 16.95 -20.55
CA TRP A 18 -7.27 16.00 -19.58
C TRP A 18 -8.23 14.98 -20.16
N ARG A 19 -9.03 15.37 -21.18
CA ARG A 19 -9.89 14.42 -21.89
C ARG A 19 -9.08 13.39 -22.67
N LYS A 20 -8.01 13.84 -23.32
CA LYS A 20 -7.08 12.95 -24.03
C LYS A 20 -6.39 12.05 -23.03
N TYR A 21 -5.89 12.58 -21.93
CA TYR A 21 -5.24 11.86 -20.85
C TYR A 21 -6.11 10.70 -20.33
N VAL A 22 -7.38 10.93 -20.03
CA VAL A 22 -8.32 9.89 -19.60
C VAL A 22 -8.63 8.87 -20.69
N LYS A 23 -8.67 9.29 -21.96
CA LYS A 23 -8.98 8.39 -23.10
C LYS A 23 -7.80 7.56 -23.57
N GLU A 24 -6.61 8.13 -23.56
CA GLU A 24 -5.36 7.43 -23.92
C GLU A 24 -4.90 6.47 -22.86
N ASP A 25 -5.48 6.59 -21.70
CA ASP A 25 -5.24 5.70 -20.62
C ASP A 25 -5.84 4.33 -20.93
N ASN A 26 -4.97 3.45 -21.22
CA ASN A 26 -5.26 2.08 -21.56
C ASN A 26 -5.41 1.17 -20.34
N GLY A 27 -5.83 1.69 -19.18
CA GLY A 27 -6.01 0.95 -17.95
C GLY A 27 -6.97 -0.23 -18.05
N LEU A 28 -7.95 -0.28 -17.19
CA LEU A 28 -8.96 -1.33 -17.20
C LEU A 28 -9.97 -1.08 -18.34
N GLU A 29 -10.21 -2.09 -19.15
CA GLU A 29 -11.29 -2.05 -20.15
C GLU A 29 -12.64 -2.21 -19.44
N LEU A 30 -13.22 -1.08 -19.07
CA LEU A 30 -14.57 -1.04 -18.52
C LEU A 30 -15.59 -0.93 -19.66
N LYS A 31 -16.62 -1.77 -19.60
CA LYS A 31 -17.75 -1.69 -20.54
C LYS A 31 -18.49 -0.37 -20.33
N GLU A 32 -19.15 0.14 -21.38
CA GLU A 32 -20.05 1.29 -21.21
C GLU A 32 -21.09 0.98 -20.14
N PRO A 33 -21.33 1.93 -19.21
CA PRO A 33 -22.25 1.70 -18.11
C PRO A 33 -23.69 1.59 -18.60
N THR A 34 -24.39 0.61 -18.11
CA THR A 34 -25.81 0.34 -18.45
C THR A 34 -26.78 0.79 -17.36
N ASN A 35 -26.26 1.17 -16.20
CA ASN A 35 -27.03 1.59 -15.02
C ASN A 35 -26.22 2.52 -14.12
N SER A 36 -26.89 3.16 -13.18
CA SER A 36 -26.27 4.13 -12.26
C SER A 36 -25.21 3.54 -11.33
N TYR A 37 -25.24 2.25 -11.07
CA TYR A 37 -24.22 1.56 -10.29
C TYR A 37 -22.90 1.49 -11.07
N GLU A 38 -22.97 1.09 -12.32
CA GLU A 38 -21.80 1.02 -13.21
C GLU A 38 -21.26 2.42 -13.53
N GLU A 39 -22.15 3.41 -13.73
CA GLU A 39 -21.75 4.82 -13.87
C GLU A 39 -20.92 5.28 -12.67
N LYS A 40 -21.34 4.97 -11.46
CA LYS A 40 -20.64 5.36 -10.25
C LYS A 40 -19.25 4.71 -10.13
N ILE A 41 -19.10 3.44 -10.50
CA ILE A 41 -17.81 2.76 -10.59
C ILE A 41 -16.89 3.50 -11.57
N GLN A 42 -17.38 3.81 -12.77
CA GLN A 42 -16.61 4.52 -13.77
C GLN A 42 -16.22 5.93 -13.34
N ASP A 43 -17.11 6.63 -12.65
CA ASP A 43 -16.83 7.98 -12.17
C ASP A 43 -15.71 8.00 -11.12
N ILE A 44 -15.71 7.04 -10.17
CA ILE A 44 -14.61 6.91 -9.20
C ILE A 44 -13.32 6.48 -9.91
N TYR A 45 -13.41 5.57 -10.86
CA TYR A 45 -12.27 5.12 -11.65
C TYR A 45 -11.63 6.28 -12.44
N ARG A 46 -12.43 7.04 -13.20
CA ARG A 46 -11.98 8.24 -13.92
C ARG A 46 -11.39 9.29 -12.98
N ARG A 47 -12.01 9.47 -11.80
CA ARG A 47 -11.49 10.37 -10.76
C ARG A 47 -10.12 9.90 -10.26
N SER A 48 -9.91 8.61 -10.07
CA SER A 48 -8.63 8.05 -9.65
C SER A 48 -7.52 8.32 -10.69
N ILE A 49 -7.81 8.08 -11.98
CA ILE A 49 -6.90 8.40 -13.09
C ILE A 49 -6.47 9.86 -13.07
N LEU A 50 -7.42 10.78 -12.87
CA LEU A 50 -7.14 12.22 -12.84
C LEU A 50 -6.40 12.66 -11.58
N LEU A 51 -6.58 11.95 -10.46
CA LEU A 51 -6.00 12.32 -9.18
C LEU A 51 -4.51 11.99 -9.11
N PHE A 52 -4.09 10.80 -9.52
CA PHE A 52 -2.71 10.34 -9.34
C PHE A 52 -1.64 11.28 -9.93
N PRO A 53 -1.76 11.79 -11.17
CA PRO A 53 -0.77 12.74 -11.69
C PRO A 53 -0.76 14.08 -10.95
N LEU A 54 -1.89 14.48 -10.32
CA LEU A 54 -1.96 15.68 -9.50
C LEU A 54 -1.27 15.50 -8.14
N LEU A 55 -1.20 14.27 -7.63
CA LEU A 55 -0.47 13.94 -6.40
C LEU A 55 1.03 13.71 -6.65
N THR A 56 1.44 13.48 -7.90
CA THR A 56 2.79 13.05 -8.25
C THR A 56 3.67 14.22 -8.65
N ASN A 57 4.83 14.36 -8.02
CA ASN A 57 5.87 15.29 -8.47
C ASN A 57 6.48 14.76 -9.77
N GLN A 58 6.25 15.48 -10.86
CA GLN A 58 6.67 15.08 -12.20
C GLN A 58 8.20 15.03 -12.38
N THR A 59 8.97 15.69 -11.52
CA THR A 59 10.43 15.68 -11.57
C THR A 59 11.02 14.47 -10.85
N THR A 60 10.58 14.21 -9.62
CA THR A 60 11.17 13.19 -8.75
C THR A 60 10.44 11.86 -8.79
N GLY A 61 9.14 11.86 -9.05
CA GLY A 61 8.26 10.71 -8.91
C GLY A 61 7.68 10.54 -7.50
N GLY A 62 8.04 11.39 -6.53
CA GLY A 62 7.45 11.37 -5.19
C GLY A 62 5.95 11.70 -5.21
N VAL A 63 5.16 10.98 -4.41
CA VAL A 63 3.70 11.07 -4.43
C VAL A 63 3.21 11.51 -3.06
N ILE A 64 2.46 12.62 -2.97
CA ILE A 64 1.82 13.03 -1.72
C ILE A 64 0.61 12.15 -1.41
N ALA A 65 0.35 11.93 -0.12
CA ALA A 65 -0.76 11.07 0.31
C ALA A 65 -2.13 11.66 -0.07
N ALA A 66 -2.29 12.98 0.05
CA ALA A 66 -3.48 13.69 -0.39
C ALA A 66 -3.16 15.18 -0.66
N PRO A 67 -4.02 15.90 -1.41
CA PRO A 67 -3.76 17.30 -1.77
C PRO A 67 -4.07 18.29 -0.63
N GLU A 68 -4.73 17.84 0.44
CA GLU A 68 -5.17 18.72 1.52
C GLU A 68 -4.13 18.83 2.62
N VAL A 69 -3.91 20.08 3.07
CA VAL A 69 -3.04 20.41 4.20
C VAL A 69 -3.73 21.46 5.05
N ASP A 70 -3.96 21.16 6.33
CA ASP A 70 -4.45 22.11 7.32
C ASP A 70 -3.46 22.21 8.48
N GLU A 71 -2.82 23.36 8.60
CA GLU A 71 -1.81 23.61 9.64
C GLU A 71 -2.42 23.60 11.05
N GLU A 72 -3.70 23.94 11.17
CA GLU A 72 -4.43 23.98 12.44
C GLU A 72 -5.04 22.63 12.82
N LEU A 73 -5.02 21.65 11.92
CA LEU A 73 -5.55 20.29 12.11
C LEU A 73 -7.05 20.27 12.48
N THR A 74 -7.83 21.24 12.00
CA THR A 74 -9.25 21.37 12.30
C THR A 74 -10.13 20.66 11.29
N GLN A 75 -9.79 20.78 9.98
CA GLN A 75 -10.55 20.24 8.86
C GLN A 75 -9.91 19.00 8.24
N CYS A 76 -8.59 18.93 8.23
CA CYS A 76 -7.81 17.78 7.80
C CYS A 76 -6.43 17.74 8.47
N GLY A 77 -5.62 16.72 8.17
CA GLY A 77 -4.23 16.62 8.60
C GLY A 77 -3.25 17.26 7.61
N ARG A 78 -1.98 17.00 7.83
CA ARG A 78 -0.88 17.44 6.95
C ARG A 78 -0.52 16.31 6.00
N TYR A 79 -1.26 16.14 4.90
CA TYR A 79 -1.12 15.01 3.96
C TYR A 79 -0.24 15.32 2.74
N GLY A 80 0.33 16.51 2.67
CA GLY A 80 1.22 16.94 1.57
C GLY A 80 2.62 16.30 1.59
N TYR A 81 2.76 15.09 2.11
CA TYR A 81 4.00 14.32 2.20
C TYR A 81 3.88 12.99 1.49
N CYS A 82 5.02 12.40 1.16
CA CYS A 82 5.13 11.04 0.62
C CYS A 82 5.48 10.06 1.73
N TRP A 83 4.60 9.14 2.02
CA TRP A 83 4.89 7.91 2.76
C TRP A 83 5.22 6.81 1.74
N PRO A 84 6.40 6.20 1.78
CA PRO A 84 6.76 5.12 0.85
C PRO A 84 5.74 3.98 0.83
N ARG A 85 5.20 3.59 1.97
CA ARG A 85 4.14 2.57 2.09
C ARG A 85 2.88 2.93 1.29
N ASP A 86 2.35 4.15 1.46
CA ASP A 86 1.17 4.62 0.72
C ASP A 86 1.46 4.69 -0.77
N ALA A 87 2.64 5.20 -1.11
CA ALA A 87 3.07 5.39 -2.48
C ALA A 87 3.20 4.08 -3.26
N ILE A 88 3.54 2.94 -2.64
CA ILE A 88 3.61 1.65 -3.35
C ILE A 88 2.23 1.15 -3.79
N PHE A 89 1.16 1.46 -3.05
CA PHE A 89 -0.19 1.14 -3.49
C PHE A 89 -0.62 2.04 -4.66
N ILE A 90 -0.25 3.32 -4.62
CA ILE A 90 -0.48 4.25 -5.74
C ILE A 90 0.32 3.80 -6.97
N ALA A 91 1.58 3.43 -6.80
CA ALA A 91 2.44 2.88 -7.85
C ALA A 91 1.81 1.62 -8.49
N LYS A 92 1.28 0.71 -7.66
CA LYS A 92 0.56 -0.47 -8.16
C LYS A 92 -0.70 -0.09 -8.96
N ALA A 93 -1.46 0.90 -8.51
CA ALA A 93 -2.61 1.40 -9.27
C ALA A 93 -2.17 2.03 -10.60
N LEU A 94 -1.07 2.79 -10.61
CA LEU A 94 -0.48 3.34 -11.84
C LEU A 94 -0.06 2.23 -12.82
N ASP A 95 0.50 1.13 -12.35
CA ASP A 95 0.82 -0.02 -13.20
C ASP A 95 -0.43 -0.63 -13.82
N ILE A 96 -1.49 -0.84 -13.03
CA ILE A 96 -2.80 -1.32 -13.52
C ILE A 96 -3.35 -0.38 -14.60
N LEU A 97 -3.14 0.91 -14.43
CA LEU A 97 -3.51 1.95 -15.38
C LEU A 97 -2.54 2.09 -16.56
N LYS A 98 -1.52 1.23 -16.65
CA LYS A 98 -0.44 1.26 -17.66
C LYS A 98 0.39 2.56 -17.67
N MET A 99 0.38 3.27 -16.57
CA MET A 99 1.18 4.48 -16.32
C MET A 99 2.54 4.11 -15.71
N THR A 100 3.22 3.14 -16.32
CA THR A 100 4.42 2.49 -15.78
C THR A 100 5.63 3.42 -15.66
N LYS A 101 5.69 4.48 -16.47
CA LYS A 101 6.77 5.48 -16.42
C LYS A 101 6.77 6.28 -15.12
N GLU A 102 5.59 6.59 -14.62
CA GLU A 102 5.40 7.27 -13.34
C GLU A 102 5.87 6.36 -12.18
N THR A 103 5.49 5.08 -12.23
CA THR A 103 5.93 4.06 -11.28
C THR A 103 7.46 3.87 -11.32
N GLU A 104 8.05 3.72 -12.51
CA GLU A 104 9.51 3.62 -12.66
C GLU A 104 10.23 4.84 -12.09
N LYS A 105 9.70 6.03 -12.29
CA LYS A 105 10.26 7.26 -11.75
C LYS A 105 10.19 7.29 -10.22
N PHE A 106 9.10 6.83 -9.62
CA PHE A 106 8.99 6.71 -8.17
C PHE A 106 10.09 5.82 -7.60
N TYR A 107 10.26 4.60 -8.11
CA TYR A 107 11.28 3.69 -7.58
C TYR A 107 12.71 4.12 -7.93
N SER A 108 12.97 4.41 -9.22
CA SER A 108 14.33 4.64 -9.71
C SER A 108 14.91 6.01 -9.36
N ASN A 109 14.07 7.02 -9.11
CA ASN A 109 14.52 8.34 -8.71
C ASN A 109 14.20 8.60 -7.24
N PHE A 110 12.91 8.69 -6.87
CA PHE A 110 12.49 9.11 -5.54
C PHE A 110 12.97 8.15 -4.45
N CYS A 111 12.68 6.85 -4.57
CA CYS A 111 13.10 5.88 -3.56
C CYS A 111 14.62 5.82 -3.44
N ARG A 112 15.35 5.87 -4.56
CA ARG A 112 16.81 5.89 -4.54
C ARG A 112 17.40 7.12 -3.86
N MET A 113 16.83 8.29 -4.13
CA MET A 113 17.25 9.57 -3.58
C MET A 113 17.00 9.66 -2.08
N THR A 114 15.92 9.03 -1.59
CA THR A 114 15.46 9.12 -0.20
C THR A 114 15.94 7.97 0.69
N GLN A 115 16.56 6.91 0.11
CA GLN A 115 17.09 5.81 0.88
C GLN A 115 18.25 6.23 1.78
N SER A 116 18.14 5.96 3.07
CA SER A 116 19.19 6.22 4.06
C SER A 116 20.43 5.35 3.82
N LYS A 117 21.57 5.74 4.38
CA LYS A 117 22.85 5.01 4.21
C LYS A 117 22.78 3.56 4.69
N ASN A 118 22.03 3.29 5.76
CA ASN A 118 21.80 1.96 6.33
C ASN A 118 20.79 1.10 5.55
N GLY A 119 20.18 1.64 4.48
CA GLY A 119 19.24 0.90 3.63
C GLY A 119 17.76 1.12 3.91
N MET A 120 17.40 1.77 5.02
CA MET A 120 16.00 2.03 5.38
C MET A 120 15.43 3.27 4.68
N TRP A 121 14.11 3.39 4.72
CA TRP A 121 13.38 4.65 4.51
C TRP A 121 12.77 5.12 5.81
N GLU A 122 12.82 6.44 6.02
CA GLU A 122 12.12 7.12 7.10
C GLU A 122 10.61 7.14 6.84
N GLN A 123 9.84 7.51 7.86
CA GLN A 123 8.38 7.52 7.83
C GLN A 123 7.82 8.28 6.63
N ARG A 124 8.33 9.48 6.33
CA ARG A 124 7.81 10.32 5.26
C ARG A 124 8.77 11.40 4.77
N PHE A 125 8.50 11.86 3.57
CA PHE A 125 9.35 12.81 2.86
C PHE A 125 8.52 13.91 2.18
N TYR A 126 9.13 15.06 1.95
CA TYR A 126 8.67 15.96 0.91
C TYR A 126 8.89 15.34 -0.47
N THR A 127 8.08 15.70 -1.46
CA THR A 127 8.21 15.12 -2.80
C THR A 127 9.48 15.55 -3.55
N ASP A 128 10.22 16.53 -3.04
CA ASP A 128 11.56 16.89 -3.53
C ASP A 128 12.69 16.00 -2.94
N GLY A 129 12.33 15.04 -2.09
CA GLY A 129 13.23 14.06 -1.47
C GLY A 129 13.80 14.47 -0.12
N LYS A 130 13.49 15.65 0.38
CA LYS A 130 13.89 16.04 1.73
C LYS A 130 13.07 15.30 2.75
N LEU A 131 13.69 14.98 3.90
CA LEU A 131 13.00 14.40 5.03
C LEU A 131 11.93 15.36 5.54
N ALA A 132 10.69 14.90 5.66
CA ALA A 132 9.60 15.62 6.31
C ALA A 132 9.64 15.43 7.83
N PRO A 133 8.94 16.25 8.62
CA PRO A 133 8.85 16.04 10.05
C PRO A 133 8.29 14.65 10.36
N CYS A 134 9.07 13.79 11.01
CA CYS A 134 8.70 12.45 11.46
C CYS A 134 8.59 12.44 12.99
N TRP A 135 7.70 11.62 13.54
CA TRP A 135 7.58 11.41 14.98
C TRP A 135 7.85 9.97 15.41
N GLY A 136 8.03 9.08 14.47
CA GLY A 136 8.27 7.67 14.75
C GLY A 136 8.93 6.96 13.58
N TYR A 137 9.45 5.79 13.89
CA TYR A 137 10.05 4.88 12.91
C TYR A 137 9.02 3.82 12.50
N GLN A 138 8.92 3.54 11.21
CA GLN A 138 8.04 2.52 10.66
C GLN A 138 8.82 1.58 9.72
N VAL A 139 9.03 0.34 10.14
CA VAL A 139 9.82 -0.63 9.37
C VAL A 139 9.13 -1.08 8.09
N ASP A 140 7.82 -1.03 8.04
CA ASP A 140 7.00 -1.38 6.88
C ASP A 140 7.18 -0.41 5.71
N GLU A 141 7.62 0.84 5.94
CA GLU A 141 8.03 1.76 4.87
C GLU A 141 9.16 1.16 4.03
N THR A 142 10.17 0.57 4.72
CA THR A 142 11.29 -0.07 4.05
C THR A 142 10.90 -1.37 3.34
N ALA A 143 10.14 -2.21 4.00
CA ALA A 143 9.69 -3.48 3.44
C ALA A 143 8.79 -3.30 2.21
N SER A 144 7.90 -2.31 2.27
CA SER A 144 6.95 -2.01 1.19
C SER A 144 7.65 -1.62 -0.11
N VAL A 145 8.77 -0.88 -0.07
CA VAL A 145 9.50 -0.50 -1.29
C VAL A 145 10.03 -1.73 -2.02
N VAL A 146 10.64 -2.70 -1.31
CA VAL A 146 11.15 -3.92 -1.95
C VAL A 146 10.02 -4.75 -2.57
N TYR A 147 8.92 -4.92 -1.83
CA TYR A 147 7.71 -5.55 -2.35
C TYR A 147 7.19 -4.85 -3.60
N GLY A 148 7.14 -3.52 -3.58
CA GLY A 148 6.64 -2.71 -4.68
C GLY A 148 7.50 -2.81 -5.94
N VAL A 149 8.83 -2.84 -5.82
CA VAL A 149 9.76 -3.05 -6.96
C VAL A 149 9.45 -4.37 -7.68
N TYR A 150 9.25 -5.47 -6.93
CA TYR A 150 8.89 -6.74 -7.55
C TYR A 150 7.47 -6.72 -8.13
N SER A 151 6.51 -6.09 -7.44
CA SER A 151 5.14 -5.93 -7.95
C SER A 151 5.09 -5.18 -9.29
N HIS A 152 5.91 -4.15 -9.45
CA HIS A 152 6.05 -3.43 -10.73
C HIS A 152 6.62 -4.35 -11.83
N TYR A 153 7.65 -5.13 -11.51
CA TYR A 153 8.18 -6.13 -12.45
C TYR A 153 7.11 -7.15 -12.87
N GLU A 154 6.24 -7.60 -11.97
CA GLU A 154 5.17 -8.54 -12.31
C GLU A 154 4.24 -7.99 -13.39
N TYR A 155 4.04 -6.68 -13.46
CA TYR A 155 3.27 -6.01 -14.50
C TYR A 155 4.05 -5.81 -15.80
N THR A 156 5.27 -5.30 -15.68
CA THR A 156 6.02 -4.81 -16.86
C THR A 156 6.90 -5.86 -17.50
N LYS A 157 7.33 -6.87 -16.71
CA LYS A 157 8.37 -7.84 -17.09
C LYS A 157 9.69 -7.18 -17.52
N ASN A 158 9.94 -5.94 -17.07
CA ASN A 158 11.13 -5.16 -17.37
C ASN A 158 12.30 -5.58 -16.47
N GLU A 159 13.17 -6.46 -16.95
CA GLU A 159 14.35 -6.92 -16.20
C GLU A 159 15.40 -5.81 -16.03
N GLU A 160 15.50 -4.87 -16.96
CA GLU A 160 16.42 -3.73 -16.84
C GLU A 160 16.03 -2.83 -15.66
N PHE A 161 14.72 -2.67 -15.42
CA PHE A 161 14.24 -1.99 -14.22
C PHE A 161 14.67 -2.71 -12.92
N LEU A 162 14.59 -4.05 -12.88
CA LEU A 162 15.06 -4.82 -11.72
C LEU A 162 16.57 -4.66 -11.52
N LYS A 163 17.37 -4.81 -12.59
CA LYS A 163 18.83 -4.63 -12.53
C LYS A 163 19.19 -3.24 -12.02
N ALA A 164 18.52 -2.22 -12.54
CA ALA A 164 18.72 -0.85 -12.13
C ALA A 164 18.43 -0.61 -10.65
N ASN A 165 17.45 -1.27 -10.05
CA ASN A 165 17.03 -1.08 -8.65
C ASN A 165 17.57 -2.14 -7.69
N LEU A 166 18.35 -3.14 -8.18
CA LEU A 166 18.84 -4.26 -7.38
C LEU A 166 19.62 -3.82 -6.15
N HIS A 167 20.62 -2.94 -6.32
CA HIS A 167 21.45 -2.48 -5.19
C HIS A 167 20.65 -1.75 -4.10
N MET A 168 19.63 -0.97 -4.49
CA MET A 168 18.71 -0.32 -3.56
C MET A 168 17.95 -1.37 -2.73
N CYS A 169 17.42 -2.41 -3.39
CA CYS A 169 16.73 -3.50 -2.71
C CYS A 169 17.67 -4.30 -1.80
N GLU A 170 18.90 -4.61 -2.24
CA GLU A 170 19.89 -5.34 -1.42
C GLU A 170 20.19 -4.62 -0.10
N LYS A 171 20.41 -3.29 -0.15
CA LYS A 171 20.62 -2.48 1.06
C LYS A 171 19.42 -2.52 2.00
N ALA A 172 18.21 -2.45 1.46
CA ALA A 172 16.98 -2.55 2.25
C ALA A 172 16.86 -3.94 2.90
N ILE A 173 17.15 -5.00 2.18
CA ILE A 173 17.14 -6.37 2.69
C ILE A 173 18.17 -6.57 3.80
N ASP A 174 19.38 -6.06 3.66
CA ASP A 174 20.40 -6.15 4.72
C ASP A 174 19.92 -5.46 6.01
N PHE A 175 19.27 -4.31 5.89
CA PHE A 175 18.64 -3.64 7.02
C PHE A 175 17.53 -4.50 7.65
N LEU A 176 16.60 -5.04 6.83
CA LEU A 176 15.47 -5.85 7.31
C LEU A 176 15.91 -7.16 7.95
N LYS A 177 16.97 -7.81 7.42
CA LYS A 177 17.56 -9.01 8.04
C LYS A 177 18.07 -8.71 9.44
N LYS A 178 18.79 -7.60 9.61
CA LYS A 178 19.26 -7.18 10.93
C LYS A 178 18.09 -6.91 11.86
N TYR A 179 17.08 -6.17 11.41
CA TYR A 179 15.89 -5.87 12.19
C TYR A 179 15.19 -7.13 12.71
N VAL A 180 14.99 -8.15 11.85
CA VAL A 180 14.36 -9.41 12.27
C VAL A 180 15.23 -10.17 13.25
N LYS A 181 16.54 -10.22 13.06
CA LYS A 181 17.46 -10.87 14.00
C LYS A 181 17.42 -10.20 15.37
N ASP A 182 17.43 -8.87 15.41
CA ASP A 182 17.33 -8.11 16.66
C ASP A 182 16.03 -8.44 17.43
N ILE A 183 14.90 -8.64 16.74
CA ILE A 183 13.63 -9.11 17.34
C ILE A 183 13.79 -10.52 17.92
N LEU A 184 14.31 -11.47 17.14
CA LEU A 184 14.41 -12.89 17.53
C LEU A 184 15.39 -13.09 18.69
N GLU A 185 16.48 -12.36 18.70
CA GLU A 185 17.53 -12.42 19.72
C GLU A 185 17.21 -11.54 20.95
N LYS A 186 16.16 -10.72 20.88
CA LYS A 186 15.81 -9.71 21.88
C LYS A 186 16.98 -8.77 22.20
N THR A 187 17.81 -8.51 21.19
CA THR A 187 18.97 -7.63 21.27
C THR A 187 18.69 -6.31 20.54
N GLY A 188 19.11 -5.20 21.12
CA GLY A 188 19.02 -3.90 20.49
C GLY A 188 17.72 -3.13 20.74
N ILE A 189 17.82 -1.83 20.46
CA ILE A 189 16.71 -0.88 20.63
C ILE A 189 15.86 -0.70 19.37
N TYR A 190 16.24 -1.37 18.26
CA TYR A 190 15.67 -1.15 16.92
C TYR A 190 14.53 -2.11 16.53
N HIS A 191 14.12 -3.00 17.42
CA HIS A 191 13.06 -3.97 17.14
C HIS A 191 11.64 -3.44 17.36
N VAL A 192 11.51 -2.24 17.92
CA VAL A 192 10.22 -1.57 18.11
C VAL A 192 9.99 -0.57 16.98
N SER A 193 8.83 -0.62 16.39
CA SER A 193 8.38 0.24 15.29
C SER A 193 6.98 0.76 15.59
N TYR A 194 6.64 1.94 15.09
CA TYR A 194 5.24 2.35 15.06
C TYR A 194 4.44 1.43 14.13
N ASP A 195 3.16 1.29 14.46
CA ASP A 195 2.20 0.56 13.62
C ASP A 195 1.89 1.32 12.32
N LEU A 196 1.19 0.64 11.41
CA LEU A 196 0.67 1.19 10.16
C LEU A 196 -0.06 2.54 10.35
N TRP A 197 -0.74 2.71 11.50
CA TRP A 197 -1.56 3.88 11.80
C TRP A 197 -0.79 5.01 12.50
N GLU A 198 0.50 4.84 12.74
CA GLU A 198 1.38 5.84 13.37
C GLU A 198 1.00 6.18 14.82
N MET A 199 0.38 5.24 15.53
CA MET A 199 -0.19 5.49 16.85
C MET A 199 0.49 4.74 17.98
N TYR A 200 0.98 3.53 17.74
CA TYR A 200 1.47 2.64 18.79
C TYR A 200 2.79 1.98 18.40
N GLU A 201 3.73 1.99 19.33
CA GLU A 201 4.98 1.25 19.19
C GLU A 201 4.79 -0.22 19.52
N GLY A 202 5.54 -1.09 18.85
CA GLY A 202 5.49 -2.52 19.08
C GLY A 202 6.09 -3.36 17.96
N ILE A 203 5.98 -4.68 18.11
CA ILE A 203 6.27 -5.64 17.04
C ILE A 203 4.93 -6.03 16.42
N HIS A 204 4.58 -5.35 15.33
CA HIS A 204 3.26 -5.47 14.73
C HIS A 204 3.19 -6.57 13.69
N LEU A 205 2.05 -7.27 13.65
CA LEU A 205 1.79 -8.32 12.67
C LEU A 205 1.90 -7.78 11.24
N TYR A 206 1.34 -6.60 10.95
CA TYR A 206 1.43 -5.98 9.63
C TYR A 206 2.88 -5.73 9.20
N SER A 207 3.70 -5.19 10.10
CA SER A 207 5.12 -4.92 9.84
C SER A 207 5.90 -6.21 9.56
N LEU A 208 5.68 -7.25 10.35
CA LEU A 208 6.30 -8.56 10.11
C LEU A 208 5.84 -9.19 8.78
N ALA A 209 4.57 -9.05 8.43
CA ALA A 209 4.04 -9.54 7.16
C ALA A 209 4.64 -8.79 5.97
N SER A 210 4.84 -7.48 6.08
CA SER A 210 5.50 -6.69 5.03
C SER A 210 6.95 -7.12 4.83
N ILE A 211 7.70 -7.38 5.92
CA ILE A 211 9.08 -7.88 5.86
C ILE A 211 9.13 -9.28 5.22
N PHE A 212 8.23 -10.17 5.61
CA PHE A 212 8.10 -11.49 4.97
C PHE A 212 7.95 -11.37 3.46
N SER A 213 7.08 -10.45 3.01
CA SER A 213 6.83 -10.20 1.59
C SER A 213 8.02 -9.54 0.88
N ALA A 214 8.78 -8.68 1.59
CA ALA A 214 10.02 -8.10 1.05
C ALA A 214 11.08 -9.18 0.79
N PHE A 215 11.26 -10.12 1.72
CA PHE A 215 12.17 -11.25 1.53
C PHE A 215 11.72 -12.16 0.38
N ASP A 216 10.43 -12.46 0.30
CA ASP A 216 9.85 -13.25 -0.80
C ASP A 216 10.07 -12.57 -2.16
N SER A 217 9.86 -11.26 -2.21
CA SER A 217 10.08 -10.44 -3.41
C SER A 217 11.55 -10.44 -3.83
N MET A 218 12.47 -10.29 -2.88
CA MET A 218 13.91 -10.29 -3.20
C MET A 218 14.41 -11.64 -3.68
N ILE A 219 13.94 -12.75 -3.09
CA ILE A 219 14.23 -14.11 -3.57
C ILE A 219 13.80 -14.26 -5.03
N LYS A 220 12.59 -13.75 -5.37
CA LYS A 220 12.07 -13.79 -6.73
C LYS A 220 12.86 -12.88 -7.69
N ILE A 221 13.28 -11.68 -7.24
CA ILE A 221 14.18 -10.80 -8.01
C ILE A 221 15.47 -11.52 -8.34
N TYR A 222 16.11 -12.16 -7.37
CA TYR A 222 17.32 -12.97 -7.61
C TYR A 222 17.06 -14.13 -8.58
N GLY A 223 15.89 -14.79 -8.46
CA GLY A 223 15.50 -15.88 -9.38
C GLY A 223 15.32 -15.41 -10.84
N VAL A 224 14.81 -14.19 -11.04
CA VAL A 224 14.68 -13.59 -12.38
C VAL A 224 16.04 -13.21 -12.94
N LEU A 225 16.83 -12.48 -12.16
CA LEU A 225 18.12 -11.95 -12.62
C LEU A 225 19.20 -13.04 -12.68
N GLY A 226 19.12 -14.07 -11.83
CA GLY A 226 20.09 -15.18 -11.77
C GLY A 226 20.09 -16.05 -13.02
N LYS A 227 18.98 -16.13 -13.76
CA LYS A 227 18.89 -16.85 -15.02
C LYS A 227 19.83 -16.29 -16.11
N ASN A 228 20.21 -15.02 -15.99
CA ASN A 228 21.04 -14.29 -16.95
C ASN A 228 22.48 -14.09 -16.45
N ILE A 229 22.81 -14.60 -15.24
CA ILE A 229 24.14 -14.40 -14.62
C ILE A 229 25.19 -15.40 -15.16
N SER A 230 24.76 -16.48 -15.85
CA SER A 230 25.66 -17.50 -16.41
C SER A 230 26.68 -17.00 -17.44
N ASP A 231 26.54 -15.77 -17.92
CA ASP A 231 27.32 -15.24 -19.04
C ASP A 231 28.58 -14.40 -18.63
N PHE A 232 28.94 -14.32 -17.34
CA PHE A 232 30.08 -13.52 -16.89
C PHE A 232 31.15 -14.31 -16.12
N GLU A 233 32.38 -14.24 -16.57
CA GLU A 233 33.54 -15.02 -16.09
C GLU A 233 34.00 -14.83 -14.62
N ASN A 234 33.33 -14.04 -13.78
CA ASN A 234 33.67 -13.86 -12.37
C ASN A 234 32.54 -14.25 -11.39
N ASN A 235 31.76 -15.25 -11.73
CA ASN A 235 30.42 -15.45 -11.17
C ASN A 235 30.35 -16.28 -9.89
N ARG A 236 31.29 -17.17 -9.61
CA ARG A 236 31.14 -18.15 -8.52
C ARG A 236 30.98 -17.51 -7.13
N LEU A 237 31.77 -16.51 -6.80
CA LEU A 237 31.69 -15.81 -5.52
C LEU A 237 30.39 -15.01 -5.38
N LYS A 238 29.90 -14.44 -6.49
CA LYS A 238 28.63 -13.70 -6.53
C LYS A 238 27.44 -14.65 -6.40
N GLU A 239 27.48 -15.78 -7.07
CA GLU A 239 26.46 -16.83 -6.97
C GLU A 239 26.37 -17.41 -5.55
N GLU A 240 27.54 -17.73 -4.93
CA GLU A 240 27.60 -18.21 -3.55
C GLU A 240 27.03 -17.17 -2.57
N LYS A 241 27.31 -15.88 -2.75
CA LYS A 241 26.76 -14.78 -1.93
C LYS A 241 25.25 -14.67 -2.09
N ILE A 242 24.73 -14.76 -3.32
CA ILE A 242 23.28 -14.71 -3.61
C ILE A 242 22.60 -15.94 -3.01
N SER A 243 23.14 -17.16 -3.23
CA SER A 243 22.60 -18.39 -2.66
C SER A 243 22.50 -18.30 -1.14
N LYS A 244 23.58 -17.90 -0.46
CA LYS A 244 23.59 -17.71 0.99
C LYS A 244 22.54 -16.67 1.44
N SER A 245 22.36 -15.60 0.69
CA SER A 245 21.35 -14.57 1.00
C SER A 245 19.92 -15.11 0.83
N ILE A 246 19.67 -15.93 -0.19
CA ILE A 246 18.36 -16.60 -0.41
C ILE A 246 18.06 -17.57 0.75
N ASP A 247 19.03 -18.38 1.15
CA ASP A 247 18.87 -19.33 2.27
C ASP A 247 18.55 -18.58 3.58
N GLU A 248 19.29 -17.50 3.85
CA GLU A 248 19.08 -16.67 5.03
C GLU A 248 17.67 -16.04 5.05
N MET A 249 17.24 -15.42 3.93
CA MET A 249 15.89 -14.86 3.82
C MET A 249 14.80 -15.93 3.95
N SER A 250 15.02 -17.12 3.38
CA SER A 250 14.09 -18.25 3.48
C SER A 250 13.92 -18.70 4.92
N ASN A 251 15.00 -18.82 5.67
CA ASN A 251 14.97 -19.15 7.09
C ASN A 251 14.29 -18.05 7.92
N LEU A 252 14.61 -16.78 7.67
CA LEU A 252 13.96 -15.65 8.37
C LEU A 252 12.46 -15.57 8.08
N LYS A 253 12.00 -15.92 6.89
CA LYS A 253 10.56 -16.04 6.58
C LYS A 253 9.88 -17.10 7.45
N ILE A 254 10.53 -18.24 7.67
CA ILE A 254 10.02 -19.31 8.55
C ILE A 254 9.93 -18.79 9.99
N GLU A 255 10.98 -18.15 10.47
CA GLU A 255 11.02 -17.60 11.83
C GLU A 255 9.99 -16.47 12.04
N ILE A 256 9.78 -15.59 11.05
CA ILE A 256 8.72 -14.58 11.10
C ILE A 256 7.33 -15.23 11.23
N LYS A 257 7.03 -16.23 10.40
CA LYS A 257 5.75 -16.93 10.45
C LYS A 257 5.55 -17.61 11.81
N LYS A 258 6.59 -18.28 12.30
CA LYS A 258 6.59 -18.91 13.63
C LYS A 258 6.36 -17.88 14.73
N TYR A 259 7.07 -16.75 14.70
CA TYR A 259 6.89 -15.67 15.68
C TYR A 259 5.44 -15.15 15.70
N ILE A 260 4.85 -14.93 14.52
CA ILE A 260 3.44 -14.50 14.40
C ILE A 260 2.51 -15.55 15.00
N ASP A 261 2.71 -16.84 14.68
CA ASP A 261 1.85 -17.94 15.16
C ASP A 261 1.95 -18.16 16.68
N GLU A 262 3.11 -17.91 17.28
CA GLU A 262 3.36 -18.15 18.71
C GLU A 262 3.06 -16.93 19.59
N ASN A 263 3.29 -15.71 19.09
CA ASN A 263 3.21 -14.49 19.90
C ASN A 263 2.03 -13.56 19.54
N LEU A 264 1.51 -13.66 18.32
CA LEU A 264 0.48 -12.76 17.83
C LEU A 264 -0.86 -13.47 17.51
N TYR A 265 -1.04 -14.70 17.97
CA TYR A 265 -2.32 -15.38 17.97
C TYR A 265 -2.83 -15.54 19.41
N ASP A 266 -3.99 -14.95 19.70
CA ASP A 266 -4.63 -15.06 21.01
C ASP A 266 -5.62 -16.23 21.00
N GLU A 267 -5.32 -17.28 21.77
CA GLU A 267 -6.15 -18.49 21.83
C GLU A 267 -7.52 -18.23 22.49
N ASN A 268 -7.64 -17.26 23.38
CA ASN A 268 -8.93 -16.91 24.00
C ASN A 268 -9.84 -16.19 23.01
N ARG A 269 -9.28 -15.28 22.22
CA ARG A 269 -10.02 -14.60 21.14
C ARG A 269 -10.14 -15.48 19.89
N LYS A 270 -9.35 -16.52 19.78
CA LYS A 270 -9.17 -17.33 18.56
C LYS A 270 -8.85 -16.45 17.34
N SER A 271 -7.97 -15.48 17.50
CA SER A 271 -7.68 -14.48 16.47
C SER A 271 -6.22 -14.06 16.53
N TYR A 272 -5.65 -13.73 15.38
CA TYR A 272 -4.48 -12.88 15.33
C TYR A 272 -4.81 -11.52 15.93
N VAL A 273 -3.80 -10.88 16.52
CA VAL A 273 -3.86 -9.57 17.18
C VAL A 273 -2.77 -8.66 16.64
N ARG A 274 -2.92 -7.35 16.85
CA ARG A 274 -2.04 -6.36 16.23
C ARG A 274 -0.58 -6.46 16.67
N ASN A 275 -0.31 -6.69 17.95
CA ASN A 275 0.99 -7.03 18.51
C ASN A 275 0.85 -7.79 19.85
N ALA A 276 1.96 -8.25 20.43
CA ALA A 276 1.94 -9.09 21.64
C ALA A 276 1.41 -8.35 22.89
N ASP A 277 1.65 -7.05 22.98
CA ASP A 277 1.27 -6.20 24.12
C ASP A 277 -0.09 -5.51 23.92
N ASP A 278 -0.60 -5.52 22.67
CA ASP A 278 -1.87 -4.93 22.30
C ASP A 278 -2.72 -5.94 21.52
N LYS A 279 -3.62 -6.60 22.22
CA LYS A 279 -4.47 -7.66 21.68
C LYS A 279 -5.72 -7.19 20.94
N ARG A 280 -5.82 -5.91 20.64
CA ARG A 280 -6.95 -5.37 19.86
C ARG A 280 -6.97 -5.94 18.45
N ILE A 281 -8.18 -6.12 17.95
CA ILE A 281 -8.43 -6.49 16.55
C ILE A 281 -8.20 -5.26 15.68
N ASP A 282 -7.57 -5.47 14.54
CA ASP A 282 -7.15 -4.42 13.62
C ASP A 282 -7.38 -4.88 12.18
N ILE A 283 -7.85 -3.99 11.33
CA ILE A 283 -8.03 -4.31 9.91
C ILE A 283 -6.71 -4.63 9.21
N SER A 284 -5.59 -4.07 9.68
CA SER A 284 -4.26 -4.33 9.13
C SER A 284 -3.79 -5.78 9.26
N LEU A 285 -4.45 -6.60 10.12
CA LEU A 285 -4.23 -8.05 10.20
C LEU A 285 -4.44 -8.74 8.85
N LEU A 286 -5.32 -8.18 8.00
CA LEU A 286 -5.53 -8.65 6.63
C LEU A 286 -4.29 -8.52 5.76
N GLY A 287 -3.35 -7.63 6.10
CA GLY A 287 -2.08 -7.49 5.40
C GLY A 287 -1.30 -8.81 5.28
N ALA A 288 -1.38 -9.67 6.29
CA ALA A 288 -0.76 -10.98 6.28
C ALA A 288 -1.37 -11.97 5.25
N VAL A 289 -2.57 -11.65 4.73
CA VAL A 289 -3.23 -12.43 3.68
C VAL A 289 -3.14 -11.71 2.35
N VAL A 290 -3.55 -10.46 2.30
CA VAL A 290 -3.51 -9.57 1.14
C VAL A 290 -2.94 -8.21 1.56
N PRO A 291 -1.83 -7.74 0.97
CA PRO A 291 -1.14 -8.29 -0.20
C PRO A 291 0.02 -9.26 0.11
N PHE A 292 0.44 -9.43 1.38
CA PHE A 292 1.75 -9.98 1.73
C PHE A 292 1.84 -11.51 1.73
N LYS A 293 0.70 -12.22 1.69
CA LYS A 293 0.61 -13.68 1.47
C LYS A 293 1.43 -14.54 2.46
N VAL A 294 1.48 -14.15 3.72
CA VAL A 294 2.06 -14.97 4.80
C VAL A 294 1.19 -16.20 5.06
N PHE A 295 -0.13 -15.99 5.06
CA PHE A 295 -1.15 -17.01 5.31
C PHE A 295 -2.12 -17.16 4.15
N SER A 296 -2.65 -18.38 3.98
CA SER A 296 -3.76 -18.61 3.06
C SER A 296 -5.07 -17.99 3.61
N PRO A 297 -5.92 -17.39 2.75
CA PRO A 297 -7.22 -16.87 3.20
C PRO A 297 -8.13 -17.93 3.80
N LYS A 298 -7.87 -19.23 3.53
CA LYS A 298 -8.66 -20.37 3.99
C LYS A 298 -8.13 -21.02 5.27
N GLU A 299 -7.00 -20.56 5.80
CA GLU A 299 -6.48 -21.08 7.06
C GLU A 299 -7.46 -20.79 8.22
N LYS A 300 -7.67 -21.76 9.09
CA LYS A 300 -8.63 -21.68 10.19
C LYS A 300 -8.42 -20.45 11.08
N ARG A 301 -7.15 -20.15 11.42
CA ARG A 301 -6.79 -18.97 12.21
C ARG A 301 -7.15 -17.66 11.51
N VAL A 302 -6.97 -17.60 10.19
CA VAL A 302 -7.36 -16.44 9.36
C VAL A 302 -8.88 -16.27 9.31
N LEU A 303 -9.61 -17.36 9.08
CA LEU A 303 -11.09 -17.34 9.08
C LEU A 303 -11.64 -16.82 10.41
N ASN A 304 -11.11 -17.31 11.52
CA ASN A 304 -11.49 -16.85 12.86
C ASN A 304 -11.14 -15.36 13.08
N THR A 305 -9.98 -14.92 12.59
CA THR A 305 -9.56 -13.50 12.67
C THR A 305 -10.52 -12.60 11.90
N VAL A 306 -10.94 -13.00 10.70
CA VAL A 306 -11.91 -12.24 9.90
C VAL A 306 -13.29 -12.23 10.57
N GLU A 307 -13.69 -13.30 11.22
CA GLU A 307 -14.91 -13.31 12.02
C GLU A 307 -14.84 -12.28 13.16
N ASN A 308 -13.71 -12.23 13.90
CA ASN A 308 -13.48 -11.21 14.92
C ASN A 308 -13.48 -9.79 14.36
N ILE A 309 -12.85 -9.54 13.21
CA ILE A 309 -12.91 -8.26 12.51
C ILE A 309 -14.37 -7.84 12.27
N ASN A 310 -15.20 -8.74 11.76
CA ASN A 310 -16.63 -8.47 11.51
C ASN A 310 -17.41 -8.17 12.80
N LEU A 311 -17.07 -8.84 13.89
CA LEU A 311 -17.78 -8.68 15.18
C LEU A 311 -17.37 -7.43 15.94
N THR A 312 -16.11 -6.97 15.82
CA THR A 312 -15.54 -5.96 16.71
C THR A 312 -15.37 -4.59 16.08
N ILE A 313 -14.95 -4.51 14.79
CA ILE A 313 -14.62 -3.23 14.16
C ILE A 313 -15.52 -2.87 12.97
N ARG A 314 -16.55 -3.65 12.69
CA ARG A 314 -17.58 -3.26 11.73
C ARG A 314 -18.56 -2.29 12.39
N THR A 315 -18.73 -1.12 11.79
CA THR A 315 -19.67 -0.10 12.29
C THR A 315 -21.11 -0.46 11.99
N TYR A 316 -22.06 0.17 12.68
CA TYR A 316 -23.50 -0.01 12.42
C TYR A 316 -23.92 0.44 11.02
N THR A 317 -23.12 1.30 10.38
CA THR A 317 -23.34 1.77 9.00
C THR A 317 -22.88 0.77 7.94
N GLY A 318 -22.13 -0.27 8.33
CA GLY A 318 -21.62 -1.33 7.47
C GLY A 318 -20.16 -1.14 7.02
N GLY A 319 -19.51 -0.05 7.42
CA GLY A 319 -18.10 0.17 7.17
C GLY A 319 -17.21 -0.43 8.26
N TYR A 320 -15.87 -0.37 8.08
CA TYR A 320 -14.89 -0.88 9.05
C TYR A 320 -13.98 0.23 9.55
N GLN A 321 -13.79 0.27 10.88
CA GLN A 321 -12.79 1.09 11.56
C GLN A 321 -11.39 0.52 11.33
N ARG A 322 -10.34 1.26 11.71
CA ARG A 322 -8.96 0.77 11.68
C ARG A 322 -8.75 -0.37 12.67
N PHE A 323 -9.16 -0.17 13.91
CA PHE A 323 -8.99 -1.15 15.00
C PHE A 323 -10.03 -0.96 16.10
N GLU A 324 -10.07 -1.91 16.98
CA GLU A 324 -10.98 -1.98 18.14
C GLU A 324 -10.74 -0.78 19.07
N TYR A 325 -11.83 -0.09 19.44
CA TYR A 325 -11.80 1.16 20.23
C TYR A 325 -11.05 2.32 19.53
N ASP A 326 -11.12 2.39 18.23
CA ASP A 326 -10.60 3.53 17.50
C ASP A 326 -11.45 4.77 17.76
N HIS A 327 -10.87 5.76 18.43
CA HIS A 327 -11.55 7.03 18.71
C HIS A 327 -11.18 8.16 17.74
N TYR A 328 -10.29 7.88 16.81
CA TYR A 328 -9.91 8.88 15.81
C TYR A 328 -11.10 9.27 14.95
N ARG A 329 -11.44 10.56 15.00
CA ARG A 329 -12.63 11.09 14.33
C ARG A 329 -13.93 10.30 14.65
N ASN A 330 -14.13 10.01 15.95
CA ASN A 330 -15.29 9.29 16.49
C ASN A 330 -15.44 7.85 15.95
N GLY A 331 -14.35 7.18 15.69
CA GLY A 331 -14.36 5.80 15.19
C GLY A 331 -15.01 5.67 13.82
N ALA A 332 -14.75 6.63 12.95
CA ALA A 332 -15.28 6.64 11.60
C ALA A 332 -14.73 5.48 10.76
N PRO A 333 -15.53 4.84 9.89
CA PRO A 333 -15.06 3.80 9.00
C PRO A 333 -14.19 4.36 7.88
N TRP A 334 -13.27 3.53 7.39
CA TRP A 334 -12.30 3.90 6.37
C TRP A 334 -12.61 3.20 5.04
N PRO A 335 -12.62 3.93 3.90
CA PRO A 335 -12.74 3.31 2.57
C PRO A 335 -11.68 2.25 2.32
N ILE A 336 -10.41 2.49 2.72
CA ILE A 336 -9.33 1.48 2.56
C ILE A 336 -9.59 0.21 3.37
N ALA A 337 -10.16 0.31 4.58
CA ALA A 337 -10.52 -0.85 5.39
C ALA A 337 -11.60 -1.71 4.70
N ASN A 338 -12.59 -1.07 4.09
CA ASN A 338 -13.62 -1.76 3.32
C ASN A 338 -13.06 -2.41 2.05
N LEU A 339 -12.19 -1.71 1.33
CA LEU A 339 -11.53 -2.25 0.13
C LEU A 339 -10.58 -3.39 0.48
N TRP A 340 -9.95 -3.35 1.65
CA TRP A 340 -9.12 -4.45 2.15
C TRP A 340 -9.94 -5.69 2.46
N MET A 341 -11.08 -5.52 3.14
CA MET A 341 -12.05 -6.60 3.33
C MET A 341 -12.58 -7.14 2.00
N THR A 342 -12.83 -6.25 1.03
CA THR A 342 -13.25 -6.67 -0.32
C THR A 342 -12.19 -7.57 -0.96
N LEU A 343 -10.92 -7.18 -0.94
CA LEU A 343 -9.82 -7.99 -1.47
C LEU A 343 -9.73 -9.35 -0.78
N TYR A 344 -9.84 -9.38 0.55
CA TYR A 344 -9.84 -10.63 1.30
C TYR A 344 -10.98 -11.56 0.85
N TYR A 345 -12.21 -11.04 0.77
CA TYR A 345 -13.37 -11.85 0.34
C TYR A 345 -13.25 -12.35 -1.10
N LEU A 346 -12.65 -11.56 -1.99
CA LEU A 346 -12.36 -12.01 -3.36
C LEU A 346 -11.33 -13.15 -3.36
N GLU A 347 -10.24 -13.05 -2.57
CA GLU A 347 -9.25 -14.12 -2.43
C GLU A 347 -9.84 -15.39 -1.82
N ASN A 348 -10.80 -15.25 -0.90
CA ASN A 348 -11.47 -16.38 -0.27
C ASN A 348 -12.61 -16.96 -1.12
N GLY A 349 -12.98 -16.32 -2.23
CA GLY A 349 -14.08 -16.75 -3.13
C GLY A 349 -15.48 -16.34 -2.67
N GLU A 350 -15.61 -15.46 -1.69
CA GLU A 350 -16.87 -15.01 -1.09
C GLU A 350 -17.42 -13.77 -1.84
N LYS A 351 -17.81 -13.94 -3.11
CA LYS A 351 -18.24 -12.86 -4.02
C LYS A 351 -19.34 -11.96 -3.46
N LYS A 352 -20.32 -12.53 -2.74
CA LYS A 352 -21.42 -11.74 -2.15
C LYS A 352 -20.92 -10.78 -1.09
N LYS A 353 -20.09 -11.23 -0.16
CA LYS A 353 -19.50 -10.38 0.89
C LYS A 353 -18.54 -9.35 0.30
N ALA A 354 -17.76 -9.73 -0.71
CA ALA A 354 -16.92 -8.80 -1.44
C ALA A 354 -17.73 -7.66 -2.06
N LYS A 355 -18.87 -7.99 -2.69
CA LYS A 355 -19.78 -6.98 -3.23
C LYS A 355 -20.35 -6.06 -2.15
N GLU A 356 -20.79 -6.60 -1.01
CA GLU A 356 -21.34 -5.79 0.09
C GLU A 356 -20.34 -4.77 0.63
N THR A 357 -19.07 -5.18 0.82
CA THR A 357 -18.01 -4.27 1.29
C THR A 357 -17.59 -3.25 0.24
N PHE A 358 -17.62 -3.61 -1.03
CA PHE A 358 -17.36 -2.71 -2.15
C PHE A 358 -18.51 -1.69 -2.32
N ASP A 359 -19.76 -2.13 -2.20
CA ASP A 359 -20.95 -1.27 -2.30
C ASP A 359 -20.95 -0.17 -1.24
N PHE A 360 -20.40 -0.43 -0.04
CA PHE A 360 -20.22 0.60 0.97
C PHE A 360 -19.36 1.75 0.45
N VAL A 361 -18.24 1.45 -0.20
CA VAL A 361 -17.34 2.47 -0.76
C VAL A 361 -18.01 3.25 -1.89
N LEU A 362 -18.75 2.57 -2.76
CA LEU A 362 -19.53 3.24 -3.81
C LEU A 362 -20.58 4.18 -3.23
N LYS A 363 -21.31 3.72 -2.22
CA LYS A 363 -22.36 4.51 -1.56
C LYS A 363 -21.84 5.76 -0.89
N THR A 364 -20.63 5.69 -0.35
CA THR A 364 -20.03 6.75 0.48
C THR A 364 -19.06 7.67 -0.28
N ALA A 365 -18.80 7.41 -1.55
CA ALA A 365 -18.01 8.32 -2.38
C ALA A 365 -18.65 9.72 -2.46
N GLY A 366 -17.80 10.75 -2.41
CA GLY A 366 -18.21 12.14 -2.40
C GLY A 366 -18.87 12.62 -3.70
N LYS A 367 -19.38 13.86 -3.69
CA LYS A 367 -20.12 14.48 -4.81
C LYS A 367 -19.38 14.41 -6.15
N HIS A 368 -18.07 14.48 -6.14
CA HIS A 368 -17.25 14.46 -7.36
C HIS A 368 -16.46 13.14 -7.48
N SER A 369 -16.99 12.06 -6.90
CA SER A 369 -16.39 10.73 -6.89
C SER A 369 -15.00 10.67 -6.24
N PHE A 370 -14.71 11.60 -5.32
CA PHE A 370 -13.56 11.53 -4.45
C PHE A 370 -13.81 10.56 -3.30
N LEU A 371 -12.82 9.73 -3.02
CA LEU A 371 -12.75 8.93 -1.82
C LEU A 371 -11.97 9.71 -0.75
N GLY A 372 -12.52 9.71 0.48
CA GLY A 372 -11.83 10.28 1.62
C GLY A 372 -10.94 9.27 2.33
N GLU A 373 -10.34 9.72 3.41
CA GLU A 373 -9.71 8.84 4.39
C GLU A 373 -10.78 8.11 5.20
N GLN A 374 -11.78 8.85 5.64
CA GLN A 374 -12.84 8.37 6.51
C GLN A 374 -14.22 8.72 5.97
N ILE A 375 -15.22 8.07 6.54
CA ILE A 375 -16.64 8.32 6.24
C ILE A 375 -17.34 8.67 7.56
N ASP A 376 -18.04 9.79 7.57
CA ASP A 376 -18.85 10.18 8.72
C ASP A 376 -20.01 9.20 8.92
N ASN A 377 -20.13 8.64 10.13
CA ASN A 377 -21.11 7.61 10.45
C ASN A 377 -22.58 8.09 10.37
N ASN A 378 -22.84 9.39 10.48
CA ASN A 378 -24.20 9.94 10.47
C ASN A 378 -24.64 10.35 9.08
N THR A 379 -23.75 11.00 8.33
CA THR A 379 -24.05 11.56 7.00
C THR A 379 -23.70 10.62 5.85
N LEU A 380 -22.85 9.62 6.08
CA LEU A 380 -22.25 8.73 5.07
C LEU A 380 -21.49 9.49 3.99
N LYS A 381 -20.94 10.64 4.31
CA LYS A 381 -20.11 11.45 3.41
C LYS A 381 -18.62 11.30 3.77
N PRO A 382 -17.72 11.51 2.80
CA PRO A 382 -16.30 11.61 3.09
C PRO A 382 -16.01 12.64 4.19
N ASN A 383 -15.17 12.26 5.12
CA ASN A 383 -14.78 13.06 6.26
C ASN A 383 -13.26 13.14 6.35
N TRP A 384 -12.75 14.16 7.05
CA TRP A 384 -11.35 14.48 7.24
C TRP A 384 -10.68 14.84 5.91
N VAL A 385 -9.64 14.11 5.45
CA VAL A 385 -8.99 14.40 4.17
C VAL A 385 -9.76 13.80 2.99
N ILE A 386 -9.89 14.55 1.89
CA ILE A 386 -10.57 14.14 0.67
C ILE A 386 -9.55 13.98 -0.46
N GLY A 387 -9.74 12.95 -1.29
CA GLY A 387 -8.81 12.61 -2.35
C GLY A 387 -7.56 11.89 -1.83
N LEU A 388 -7.73 11.02 -0.81
CA LEU A 388 -6.64 10.19 -0.33
C LEU A 388 -6.18 9.23 -1.42
N GLY A 389 -4.91 9.38 -1.82
CA GLY A 389 -4.31 8.59 -2.91
C GLY A 389 -4.41 7.08 -2.64
N TRP A 390 -4.17 6.64 -1.41
CA TRP A 390 -4.28 5.23 -1.03
C TRP A 390 -5.71 4.69 -1.17
N SER A 391 -6.75 5.44 -0.78
CA SER A 391 -8.15 5.03 -0.98
C SER A 391 -8.48 4.83 -2.46
N HIS A 392 -8.06 5.76 -3.33
CA HIS A 392 -8.22 5.65 -4.77
C HIS A 392 -7.40 4.51 -5.38
N ALA A 393 -6.18 4.29 -4.90
CA ALA A 393 -5.33 3.19 -5.35
C ALA A 393 -5.95 1.82 -5.01
N MET A 394 -6.42 1.64 -3.79
CA MET A 394 -7.10 0.41 -3.38
C MET A 394 -8.39 0.17 -4.18
N PHE A 395 -9.12 1.23 -4.54
CA PHE A 395 -10.28 1.11 -5.42
C PHE A 395 -9.90 0.55 -6.79
N VAL A 396 -8.85 1.08 -7.42
CA VAL A 396 -8.36 0.58 -8.73
C VAL A 396 -7.88 -0.87 -8.63
N ILE A 397 -7.16 -1.23 -7.57
CA ILE A 397 -6.67 -2.60 -7.33
C ILE A 397 -7.84 -3.58 -7.15
N VAL A 398 -8.87 -3.20 -6.39
CA VAL A 398 -10.07 -4.03 -6.21
C VAL A 398 -10.81 -4.18 -7.54
N LEU A 399 -10.98 -3.10 -8.28
CA LEU A 399 -11.69 -3.10 -9.56
C LEU A 399 -11.00 -3.99 -10.60
N GLU A 400 -9.66 -3.94 -10.68
CA GLU A 400 -8.89 -4.86 -11.52
C GLU A 400 -9.19 -6.32 -11.18
N LYS A 401 -9.23 -6.63 -9.88
CA LYS A 401 -9.50 -8.00 -9.45
C LYS A 401 -10.94 -8.44 -9.75
N LEU A 402 -11.90 -7.56 -9.56
CA LEU A 402 -13.30 -7.82 -9.94
C LEU A 402 -13.45 -8.06 -11.45
N ASN A 403 -12.72 -7.32 -12.27
CA ASN A 403 -12.75 -7.44 -13.73
C ASN A 403 -12.16 -8.78 -14.24
N LYS A 404 -11.26 -9.40 -13.48
CA LYS A 404 -10.61 -10.68 -13.82
C LYS A 404 -11.43 -11.92 -13.39
N MET A 405 -12.53 -11.75 -12.67
CA MET A 405 -13.40 -12.81 -12.14
C MET A 405 -14.65 -13.04 -12.99
#